data_23954d56eaa762442cf558d6f57e0669
#
_entry.id   23954d56eaa762442cf558d6f57e0669
#
_cell.length_a   1.000
_cell.length_b   1.000
_cell.length_c   1.000
_cell.angle_alpha   90.00
_cell.angle_beta   90.00
_cell.angle_gamma   90.00
#
_symmetry.space_group_name_H-M   'P 1'
#
loop_
_entity.id
_entity.type
_entity.pdbx_description
1 polymer ?
#
loop_
_entity_poly.entity_id
_entity_poly.type
_entity_poly.pdbx_seq_one_letter_code
_entity_poly.pdbx_strand_id
1 'polypeptide(L)'
;MRLRHLILPLLAAPLLTACVNDGATYEIDNTREHVLSLIREQPLFWDSKVDLFLVVSRMPSCMRRHSLGTGSPVSKVEVYQVPSGAFIIKVGKRMFVTETQTCEGFAKLSEEPAEGMGELKGTFQVKKGELVFVKEESGEASATQ
;
A
#
# COMPACT_ATOMS: atom_id res chain seq x y z
N MET A 1 24.75 -51.45 -6.17
CA MET A 1 25.50 -50.19 -6.19
C MET A 1 24.84 -49.11 -7.08
N ARG A 2 23.54 -48.95 -7.05
CA ARG A 2 22.82 -47.91 -7.87
C ARG A 2 21.86 -47.02 -7.10
N LEU A 3 21.97 -46.98 -5.77
CA LEU A 3 21.07 -46.21 -4.89
C LEU A 3 21.61 -44.85 -4.44
N ARG A 4 22.86 -44.51 -4.82
CA ARG A 4 23.57 -43.32 -4.31
C ARG A 4 23.27 -42.03 -5.10
N HIS A 5 22.62 -42.10 -6.27
CA HIS A 5 22.44 -40.95 -7.16
C HIS A 5 21.03 -40.36 -7.14
N LEU A 6 20.10 -40.95 -6.38
CA LEU A 6 18.70 -40.50 -6.33
C LEU A 6 18.41 -39.54 -5.14
N ILE A 7 19.37 -39.35 -4.23
CA ILE A 7 19.16 -38.48 -3.04
C ILE A 7 19.62 -37.06 -3.27
N LEU A 8 20.45 -36.81 -4.28
CA LEU A 8 21.03 -35.48 -4.53
C LEU A 8 20.07 -34.41 -5.06
N PRO A 9 19.03 -34.73 -5.88
CA PRO A 9 18.11 -33.69 -6.34
C PRO A 9 17.03 -33.29 -5.33
N LEU A 10 16.84 -34.05 -4.25
CA LEU A 10 15.78 -33.75 -3.28
C LEU A 10 16.18 -32.68 -2.23
N LEU A 11 17.48 -32.34 -2.14
CA LEU A 11 17.99 -31.34 -1.17
C LEU A 11 18.05 -29.93 -1.75
N ALA A 12 17.74 -29.73 -3.05
CA ALA A 12 17.85 -28.44 -3.71
C ALA A 12 16.52 -27.65 -3.75
N ALA A 13 15.45 -28.20 -3.18
CA ALA A 13 14.09 -27.64 -3.33
C ALA A 13 13.65 -26.52 -2.32
N PRO A 14 14.34 -26.18 -1.22
CA PRO A 14 13.77 -25.23 -0.26
C PRO A 14 14.32 -23.80 -0.31
N LEU A 15 15.00 -23.36 -1.35
CA LEU A 15 15.64 -22.03 -1.37
C LEU A 15 14.93 -20.98 -2.22
N LEU A 16 13.65 -21.17 -2.54
CA LEU A 16 12.82 -20.12 -3.11
C LEU A 16 12.19 -19.30 -1.97
N THR A 17 13.02 -18.55 -1.26
CA THR A 17 12.50 -17.47 -0.43
C THR A 17 11.91 -16.41 -1.35
N ALA A 18 10.59 -16.36 -1.44
CA ALA A 18 9.90 -15.34 -2.23
C ALA A 18 10.17 -13.97 -1.59
N CYS A 19 10.84 -13.07 -2.34
CA CYS A 19 10.91 -11.66 -1.99
C CYS A 19 9.51 -11.08 -1.98
N VAL A 20 9.21 -10.18 -1.05
CA VAL A 20 7.96 -9.43 -1.05
C VAL A 20 8.02 -8.43 -2.21
N ASN A 21 7.15 -8.61 -3.18
CA ASN A 21 6.97 -7.68 -4.30
C ASN A 21 5.52 -7.78 -4.75
N ASP A 22 4.67 -7.00 -4.15
CA ASP A 22 3.24 -6.97 -4.42
C ASP A 22 2.66 -5.56 -4.29
N GLY A 23 1.41 -5.42 -4.67
CA GLY A 23 0.69 -4.15 -4.58
C GLY A 23 -0.80 -4.36 -4.46
N ALA A 24 -1.47 -3.34 -3.93
CA ALA A 24 -2.91 -3.26 -3.86
C ALA A 24 -3.39 -1.88 -4.31
N THR A 25 -4.62 -1.79 -4.76
CA THR A 25 -5.19 -0.58 -5.36
C THR A 25 -6.48 -0.17 -4.67
N TYR A 26 -6.60 1.12 -4.41
CA TYR A 26 -7.83 1.79 -4.03
C TYR A 26 -8.38 2.55 -5.25
N GLU A 27 -9.53 2.13 -5.75
CA GLU A 27 -10.28 2.82 -6.81
C GLU A 27 -11.10 3.96 -6.18
N ILE A 28 -10.74 5.22 -6.50
CA ILE A 28 -11.30 6.40 -5.83
C ILE A 28 -12.77 6.61 -6.19
N ASP A 29 -13.09 6.46 -7.46
CA ASP A 29 -14.43 6.67 -8.03
C ASP A 29 -15.01 5.38 -8.65
N ASN A 30 -14.55 4.23 -8.18
CA ASN A 30 -14.87 2.91 -8.71
C ASN A 30 -14.46 2.72 -10.18
N THR A 31 -13.50 3.50 -10.66
CA THR A 31 -12.85 3.29 -11.95
C THR A 31 -11.40 2.86 -11.76
N ARG A 32 -10.86 2.11 -12.73
CA ARG A 32 -9.44 1.68 -12.72
C ARG A 32 -8.49 2.78 -13.16
N GLU A 33 -9.02 3.89 -13.63
CA GLU A 33 -8.26 5.01 -14.19
C GLU A 33 -7.88 6.03 -13.11
N HIS A 34 -8.66 6.12 -12.03
CA HIS A 34 -8.45 7.05 -10.92
C HIS A 34 -8.21 6.28 -9.62
N VAL A 35 -6.94 6.06 -9.31
CA VAL A 35 -6.56 5.13 -8.25
C VAL A 35 -5.36 5.61 -7.42
N LEU A 36 -5.31 5.11 -6.20
CA LEU A 36 -4.11 5.09 -5.37
C LEU A 36 -3.68 3.64 -5.21
N SER A 37 -2.43 3.33 -5.56
CA SER A 37 -1.89 1.98 -5.40
C SER A 37 -0.70 1.99 -4.46
N LEU A 38 -0.71 1.11 -3.49
CA LEU A 38 0.43 0.86 -2.61
C LEU A 38 1.24 -0.31 -3.16
N ILE A 39 2.53 -0.11 -3.32
CA ILE A 39 3.50 -1.13 -3.75
C ILE A 39 4.48 -1.38 -2.60
N ARG A 40 4.74 -2.66 -2.34
CA ARG A 40 5.78 -3.10 -1.40
C ARG A 40 6.87 -3.81 -2.19
N GLU A 41 8.11 -3.38 -2.01
CA GLU A 41 9.28 -4.00 -2.62
C GLU A 41 10.30 -4.36 -1.55
N GLN A 42 10.75 -5.60 -1.54
CA GLN A 42 11.84 -6.05 -0.68
C GLN A 42 13.12 -6.10 -1.52
N PRO A 43 14.02 -5.12 -1.39
CA PRO A 43 15.20 -5.04 -2.24
C PRO A 43 16.21 -6.17 -1.98
N LEU A 44 16.23 -6.68 -0.74
CA LEU A 44 17.13 -7.73 -0.31
C LEU A 44 16.34 -8.83 0.41
N PHE A 45 16.48 -10.08 -0.02
CA PHE A 45 15.71 -11.21 0.54
C PHE A 45 15.96 -11.46 2.03
N TRP A 46 17.10 -10.99 2.57
CA TRP A 46 17.44 -11.11 4.00
C TRP A 46 17.04 -9.89 4.82
N ASP A 47 16.55 -8.82 4.18
CA ASP A 47 16.08 -7.65 4.91
C ASP A 47 14.68 -7.91 5.46
N SER A 48 14.46 -7.56 6.73
CA SER A 48 13.15 -7.62 7.36
C SER A 48 12.25 -6.42 7.02
N LYS A 49 12.74 -5.48 6.21
CA LYS A 49 12.04 -4.27 5.80
C LYS A 49 11.68 -4.31 4.33
N VAL A 50 10.64 -3.57 3.98
CA VAL A 50 10.22 -3.32 2.61
C VAL A 50 10.22 -1.83 2.31
N ASP A 51 10.50 -1.48 1.07
CA ASP A 51 10.26 -0.15 0.56
C ASP A 51 8.80 0.01 0.18
N LEU A 52 8.19 1.10 0.61
CA LEU A 52 6.79 1.42 0.36
C LEU A 52 6.70 2.56 -0.65
N PHE A 53 5.92 2.35 -1.69
CA PHE A 53 5.66 3.35 -2.72
C PHE A 53 4.17 3.55 -2.92
N LEU A 54 3.78 4.80 -3.07
CA LEU A 54 2.43 5.17 -3.48
C LEU A 54 2.45 5.54 -4.97
N VAL A 55 1.64 4.87 -5.75
CA VAL A 55 1.37 5.28 -7.14
C VAL A 55 0.05 6.02 -7.15
N VAL A 56 0.11 7.27 -7.56
CA VAL A 56 -1.06 8.14 -7.78
C VAL A 56 -1.35 8.15 -9.26
N SER A 57 -2.55 7.81 -9.66
CA SER A 57 -2.94 7.72 -11.07
C SER A 57 -4.31 8.31 -11.32
N ARG A 58 -4.38 9.11 -12.37
CA ARG A 58 -5.61 9.60 -13.00
C ARG A 58 -5.43 9.55 -14.51
N MET A 59 -5.61 8.36 -15.07
CA MET A 59 -5.41 8.16 -16.51
C MET A 59 -6.54 8.80 -17.33
N PRO A 60 -6.25 9.36 -18.50
CA PRO A 60 -4.92 9.46 -19.14
C PRO A 60 -4.08 10.66 -18.70
N SER A 61 -4.55 11.46 -17.72
CA SER A 61 -3.98 12.77 -17.39
C SER A 61 -2.62 12.67 -16.70
N CYS A 62 -2.49 11.81 -15.71
CA CYS A 62 -1.24 11.68 -14.96
C CYS A 62 -1.06 10.34 -14.26
N MET A 63 0.20 9.99 -14.00
CA MET A 63 0.62 8.91 -13.12
C MET A 63 1.97 9.25 -12.52
N ARG A 64 2.11 9.11 -11.20
CA ARG A 64 3.37 9.33 -10.48
C ARG A 64 3.56 8.31 -9.37
N ARG A 65 4.81 7.96 -9.14
CA ARG A 65 5.24 7.09 -8.04
C ARG A 65 5.99 7.92 -7.00
N HIS A 66 5.54 7.86 -5.75
CA HIS A 66 6.12 8.57 -4.62
C HIS A 66 6.62 7.59 -3.57
N SER A 67 7.77 7.85 -2.97
CA SER A 67 8.30 7.01 -1.89
C SER A 67 7.67 7.41 -0.56
N LEU A 68 7.16 6.41 0.16
CA LEU A 68 6.72 6.53 1.56
C LEU A 68 7.83 6.13 2.53
N GLY A 69 9.01 5.75 2.01
CA GLY A 69 10.14 5.22 2.77
C GLY A 69 9.98 3.75 3.13
N THR A 70 10.81 3.27 4.04
CA THR A 70 10.82 1.87 4.46
C THR A 70 9.82 1.58 5.57
N GLY A 71 9.33 0.37 5.63
CA GLY A 71 8.42 -0.12 6.66
C GLY A 71 8.57 -1.61 6.92
N SER A 72 7.79 -2.13 7.87
CA SER A 72 7.63 -3.56 8.05
C SER A 72 6.80 -4.14 6.90
N PRO A 73 7.02 -5.41 6.50
CA PRO A 73 6.19 -6.09 5.50
C PRO A 73 4.70 -6.12 5.83
N VAL A 74 4.34 -5.96 7.11
CA VAL A 74 2.95 -5.95 7.60
C VAL A 74 2.47 -4.55 7.99
N SER A 75 3.19 -3.49 7.60
CA SER A 75 2.77 -2.12 7.86
C SER A 75 1.39 -1.84 7.28
N LYS A 76 0.55 -1.19 8.07
CA LYS A 76 -0.73 -0.66 7.60
C LYS A 76 -0.52 0.74 7.04
N VAL A 77 -1.22 1.05 5.95
CA VAL A 77 -1.23 2.38 5.34
C VAL A 77 -2.67 2.85 5.23
N GLU A 78 -3.02 3.83 6.03
CA GLU A 78 -4.36 4.41 6.09
C GLU A 78 -4.49 5.51 5.04
N VAL A 79 -5.63 5.57 4.38
CA VAL A 79 -5.96 6.56 3.35
C VAL A 79 -7.13 7.40 3.82
N TYR A 80 -6.89 8.69 4.01
CA TYR A 80 -7.89 9.68 4.36
C TYR A 80 -8.11 10.64 3.20
N GLN A 81 -9.31 11.17 3.06
CA GLN A 81 -9.62 12.20 2.10
C GLN A 81 -10.12 13.45 2.82
N VAL A 82 -9.44 14.57 2.58
CA VAL A 82 -9.85 15.87 3.11
C VAL A 82 -10.91 16.53 2.21
N PRO A 83 -11.69 17.50 2.71
CA PRO A 83 -12.76 18.14 1.94
C PRO A 83 -12.30 18.79 0.62
N SER A 84 -11.04 19.22 0.52
CA SER A 84 -10.46 19.74 -0.71
C SER A 84 -10.26 18.71 -1.83
N GLY A 85 -10.46 17.41 -1.52
CA GLY A 85 -10.24 16.30 -2.44
C GLY A 85 -8.82 15.73 -2.43
N ALA A 86 -7.89 16.33 -1.69
CA ALA A 86 -6.57 15.76 -1.48
C ALA A 86 -6.64 14.55 -0.54
N PHE A 87 -5.59 13.74 -0.57
CA PHE A 87 -5.48 12.54 0.26
C PHE A 87 -4.36 12.66 1.27
N ILE A 88 -4.60 12.19 2.48
CA ILE A 88 -3.58 12.01 3.51
C ILE A 88 -3.30 10.52 3.64
N ILE A 89 -2.05 10.17 3.49
CA ILE A 89 -1.54 8.80 3.55
C ILE A 89 -0.75 8.66 4.85
N LYS A 90 -1.20 7.79 5.74
CA LYS A 90 -0.58 7.59 7.05
C LYS A 90 0.06 6.22 7.16
N VAL A 91 1.35 6.20 7.47
CA VAL A 91 2.17 5.00 7.66
C VAL A 91 2.78 5.06 9.07
N GLY A 92 2.14 4.42 10.02
CA GLY A 92 2.52 4.54 11.43
C GLY A 92 2.42 6.00 11.90
N LYS A 93 3.56 6.61 12.26
CA LYS A 93 3.62 8.02 12.68
C LYS A 93 3.91 8.99 11.52
N ARG A 94 4.22 8.47 10.34
CA ARG A 94 4.53 9.29 9.17
C ARG A 94 3.24 9.61 8.42
N MET A 95 3.11 10.84 8.00
CA MET A 95 1.97 11.31 7.20
C MET A 95 2.46 12.01 5.95
N PHE A 96 1.74 11.81 4.88
CA PHE A 96 2.01 12.42 3.58
C PHE A 96 0.71 12.96 3.02
N VAL A 97 0.77 14.08 2.32
CA VAL A 97 -0.36 14.60 1.54
C VAL A 97 -0.08 14.42 0.06
N THR A 98 -1.10 14.04 -0.70
CA THR A 98 -1.02 13.91 -2.15
C THR A 98 -2.32 14.36 -2.79
N GLU A 99 -2.26 14.62 -4.10
CA GLU A 99 -3.40 15.00 -4.93
C GLU A 99 -3.39 14.21 -6.24
N THR A 100 -4.54 14.13 -6.88
CA THR A 100 -4.72 13.32 -8.10
C THR A 100 -5.01 14.16 -9.35
N GLN A 101 -4.95 15.47 -9.27
CA GLN A 101 -5.20 16.31 -10.44
C GLN A 101 -3.99 16.35 -11.38
N THR A 102 -2.80 16.56 -10.81
CA THR A 102 -1.53 16.56 -11.52
C THR A 102 -0.67 15.35 -11.16
N CYS A 103 -1.01 14.64 -10.08
CA CYS A 103 -0.23 13.57 -9.45
C CYS A 103 1.14 13.99 -8.94
N GLU A 104 1.53 15.25 -9.08
CA GLU A 104 2.84 15.77 -8.69
C GLU A 104 2.87 16.30 -7.26
N GLY A 105 1.73 16.76 -6.75
CA GLY A 105 1.58 17.24 -5.39
C GLY A 105 1.79 16.12 -4.38
N PHE A 106 2.99 16.07 -3.77
CA PHE A 106 3.33 15.12 -2.74
C PHE A 106 4.26 15.77 -1.72
N ALA A 107 3.88 15.74 -0.44
CA ALA A 107 4.68 16.27 0.63
C ALA A 107 4.54 15.46 1.91
N LYS A 108 5.61 15.39 2.70
CA LYS A 108 5.56 14.84 4.06
C LYS A 108 5.02 15.88 5.03
N LEU A 109 4.07 15.49 5.85
CA LEU A 109 3.53 16.32 6.92
C LEU A 109 4.33 16.09 8.20
N SER A 110 4.66 17.17 8.91
CA SER A 110 5.33 17.10 10.21
C SER A 110 4.35 16.86 11.36
N GLU A 111 3.12 17.30 11.19
CA GLU A 111 2.05 17.19 12.16
C GLU A 111 0.70 16.99 11.47
N GLU A 112 -0.31 16.61 12.23
CA GLU A 112 -1.67 16.48 11.73
C GLU A 112 -2.20 17.85 11.30
N PRO A 113 -2.90 17.93 10.13
CA PRO A 113 -3.50 19.18 9.70
C PRO A 113 -4.47 19.76 10.73
N ALA A 114 -4.47 21.07 10.89
CA ALA A 114 -5.35 21.78 11.83
C ALA A 114 -6.85 21.51 11.57
N GLU A 115 -7.20 21.18 10.32
CA GLU A 115 -8.55 20.83 9.88
C GLU A 115 -8.89 19.34 10.12
N GLY A 116 -7.95 18.56 10.67
CA GLY A 116 -8.05 17.14 10.89
C GLY A 116 -7.63 16.31 9.67
N MET A 117 -7.68 14.99 9.82
CA MET A 117 -7.25 14.02 8.79
C MET A 117 -8.26 13.87 7.66
N GLY A 118 -9.49 14.33 7.84
CA GLY A 118 -10.57 14.09 6.89
C GLY A 118 -11.25 12.73 7.09
N GLU A 119 -11.92 12.23 6.06
CA GLU A 119 -12.65 10.97 6.08
C GLU A 119 -11.72 9.79 5.79
N LEU A 120 -11.71 8.77 6.65
CA LEU A 120 -11.01 7.52 6.39
C LEU A 120 -11.69 6.76 5.25
N LYS A 121 -10.98 6.56 4.15
CA LYS A 121 -11.49 5.80 2.98
C LYS A 121 -11.20 4.31 3.09
N GLY A 122 -10.17 3.95 3.81
CA GLY A 122 -9.78 2.56 4.04
C GLY A 122 -8.30 2.41 4.36
N THR A 123 -7.87 1.18 4.39
CA THR A 123 -6.52 0.82 4.83
C THR A 123 -5.93 -0.25 3.93
N PHE A 124 -4.73 -0.01 3.43
CA PHE A 124 -3.89 -1.07 2.87
C PHE A 124 -3.31 -1.88 4.02
N GLN A 125 -3.53 -3.17 3.98
CA GLN A 125 -3.05 -4.11 5.01
C GLN A 125 -2.80 -5.50 4.44
N VAL A 126 -2.04 -6.30 5.16
CA VAL A 126 -1.76 -7.67 4.77
C VAL A 126 -2.82 -8.59 5.33
N LYS A 127 -3.45 -9.37 4.45
CA LYS A 127 -4.35 -10.47 4.80
C LYS A 127 -3.86 -11.73 4.11
N LYS A 128 -3.65 -12.81 4.86
CA LYS A 128 -3.17 -14.10 4.35
C LYS A 128 -1.88 -13.99 3.50
N GLY A 129 -0.97 -13.08 3.89
CA GLY A 129 0.29 -12.85 3.20
C GLY A 129 0.24 -11.90 2.00
N GLU A 130 -0.92 -11.50 1.54
CA GLU A 130 -1.12 -10.61 0.40
C GLU A 130 -1.51 -9.20 0.84
N LEU A 131 -1.02 -8.19 0.14
CA LEU A 131 -1.44 -6.81 0.34
C LEU A 131 -2.82 -6.61 -0.27
N VAL A 132 -3.74 -6.06 0.52
CA VAL A 132 -5.11 -5.75 0.08
C VAL A 132 -5.50 -4.36 0.56
N PHE A 133 -6.44 -3.72 -0.15
CA PHE A 133 -7.11 -2.51 0.34
C PHE A 133 -8.45 -2.89 0.95
N VAL A 134 -8.65 -2.51 2.20
CA VAL A 134 -9.93 -2.69 2.92
C VAL A 134 -10.60 -1.34 3.01
N LYS A 135 -11.70 -1.18 2.28
CA LYS A 135 -12.51 0.04 2.36
C LYS A 135 -13.08 0.20 3.77
N GLU A 136 -13.09 1.42 4.28
CA GLU A 136 -13.89 1.76 5.44
C GLU A 136 -15.35 1.82 5.01
N GLU A 137 -16.20 1.06 5.67
CA GLU A 137 -17.64 1.22 5.52
C GLU A 137 -18.00 2.55 6.20
N SER A 138 -18.35 3.56 5.42
CA SER A 138 -18.96 4.77 5.94
C SER A 138 -20.15 4.32 6.77
N GLY A 139 -20.05 4.51 8.10
CA GLY A 139 -21.08 4.08 9.04
C GLY A 139 -22.42 4.70 8.69
N GLU A 140 -23.17 3.99 7.88
CA GLU A 140 -24.60 4.15 7.78
C GLU A 140 -25.15 3.68 9.12
N ALA A 141 -25.43 4.66 9.97
CA ALA A 141 -26.06 4.43 11.25
C ALA A 141 -27.26 3.50 11.02
N SER A 142 -27.13 2.29 11.52
CA SER A 142 -28.26 1.39 11.71
C SER A 142 -29.25 2.07 12.66
N ALA A 143 -30.12 2.89 12.10
CA ALA A 143 -31.35 3.31 12.77
C ALA A 143 -32.28 2.11 12.73
N THR A 144 -32.14 1.24 13.70
CA THR A 144 -33.16 0.23 13.98
C THR A 144 -34.14 0.82 14.97
N GLN A 145 -35.34 1.00 14.49
CA GLN A 145 -36.52 1.14 15.31
C GLN A 145 -36.81 -0.17 16.07
#